data_64d89ea106a714720962aa58dcb7f434
#
_entry.id   64d89ea106a714720962aa58dcb7f434
#
_cell.length_a   1.000
_cell.length_b   1.000
_cell.length_c   1.000
_cell.angle_alpha   90.00
_cell.angle_beta   90.00
_cell.angle_gamma   90.00
#
_symmetry.space_group_name_H-M   'P 1'
#
loop_
_entity.id
_entity.type
_entity.pdbx_description
1 polymer ?
#
loop_
_entity_poly.entity_id
_entity_poly.type
_entity_poly.pdbx_seq_one_letter_code
_entity_poly.pdbx_strand_id
1 'polypeptide(L)'
;MINVVIHYPAEKARASEDINDALNYRTITKKIIQYVENNRFSLLEKLTQDVLDIARDHHWVTYAEVEIDKLHALRYADSVSMTLSWQRQA
;
A
#
# COMPACT_ATOMS: atom_id res chain seq x y z
N MET A 1 -11.12 -6.00 -0.57
CA MET A 1 -10.19 -5.78 0.56
C MET A 1 -8.84 -5.34 0.04
N ILE A 2 -8.26 -4.36 0.68
CA ILE A 2 -6.91 -3.88 0.34
C ILE A 2 -6.01 -4.16 1.53
N ASN A 3 -4.91 -4.87 1.28
CA ASN A 3 -3.93 -5.19 2.30
C ASN A 3 -2.58 -4.62 1.88
N VAL A 4 -1.96 -3.84 2.76
CA VAL A 4 -0.70 -3.16 2.47
C VAL A 4 0.33 -3.52 3.52
N VAL A 5 1.51 -3.94 3.08
CA VAL A 5 2.66 -4.22 3.94
C VAL A 5 3.76 -3.23 3.60
N ILE A 6 4.34 -2.57 4.60
CA ILE A 6 5.42 -1.61 4.42
C ILE A 6 6.52 -1.94 5.41
N HIS A 7 7.76 -2.03 4.91
CA HIS A 7 8.95 -2.18 5.75
C HIS A 7 9.75 -0.89 5.73
N TYR A 8 10.21 -0.45 6.89
CA TYR A 8 11.08 0.72 7.02
C TYR A 8 11.99 0.54 8.24
N PRO A 9 13.17 1.21 8.28
CA PRO A 9 14.02 1.14 9.45
C PRO A 9 13.35 1.84 10.64
N ALA A 10 13.16 1.13 11.73
CA ALA A 10 12.44 1.64 12.90
C ALA A 10 13.33 1.81 14.14
N GLU A 11 14.65 1.62 14.02
CA GLU A 11 15.56 1.65 15.16
C GLU A 11 15.52 2.99 15.87
N LYS A 12 15.51 4.09 15.12
CA LYS A 12 15.52 5.43 15.72
C LYS A 12 14.24 5.69 16.49
N ALA A 13 13.10 5.32 15.96
CA ALA A 13 11.81 5.49 16.64
C ALA A 13 11.73 4.63 17.90
N ARG A 14 12.24 3.40 17.84
CA ARG A 14 12.24 2.50 18.99
C ARG A 14 13.15 3.00 20.10
N ALA A 15 14.26 3.63 19.73
CA ALA A 15 15.22 4.15 20.70
C ALA A 15 14.75 5.44 21.37
N SER A 16 14.14 6.36 20.60
CA SER A 16 13.76 7.68 21.08
C SER A 16 12.32 7.78 21.57
N GLU A 17 11.45 6.88 21.12
CA GLU A 17 10.01 6.95 21.35
C GLU A 17 9.39 8.25 20.79
N ASP A 18 10.09 8.91 19.88
CA ASP A 18 9.62 10.15 19.26
C ASP A 18 8.86 9.84 17.98
N ILE A 19 7.61 10.31 17.91
CA ILE A 19 6.75 10.06 16.75
C ILE A 19 7.34 10.65 15.47
N ASN A 20 8.16 11.69 15.55
CA ASN A 20 8.80 12.28 14.38
C ASN A 20 9.87 11.37 13.77
N ASP A 21 10.35 10.38 14.51
CA ASP A 21 11.30 9.39 14.03
C ASP A 21 10.61 8.14 13.47
N ALA A 22 9.28 8.11 13.47
CA ALA A 22 8.49 7.01 12.95
C ALA A 22 7.85 7.38 11.61
N LEU A 23 7.69 6.38 10.75
CA LEU A 23 6.94 6.57 9.51
C LEU A 23 5.47 6.82 9.84
N ASN A 24 4.90 7.92 9.30
CA ASN A 24 3.50 8.23 9.51
C ASN A 24 2.61 7.42 8.58
N TYR A 25 2.33 6.17 8.96
CA TYR A 25 1.49 5.29 8.15
C TYR A 25 0.04 5.76 8.06
N ARG A 26 -0.42 6.61 8.98
CA ARG A 26 -1.79 7.18 8.91
C ARG A 26 -1.95 8.07 7.69
N THR A 27 -0.93 8.87 7.37
CA THR A 27 -0.93 9.72 6.18
C THR A 27 -0.99 8.85 4.91
N ILE A 28 -0.22 7.78 4.87
CA ILE A 28 -0.21 6.86 3.74
C ILE A 28 -1.59 6.20 3.58
N THR A 29 -2.14 5.70 4.67
CA THR A 29 -3.47 5.07 4.67
C THR A 29 -4.54 6.03 4.17
N LYS A 30 -4.52 7.27 4.65
CA LYS A 30 -5.47 8.29 4.24
C LYS A 30 -5.38 8.59 2.74
N LYS A 31 -4.17 8.69 2.21
CA LYS A 31 -3.96 8.91 0.78
C LYS A 31 -4.52 7.77 -0.06
N ILE A 32 -4.31 6.53 0.38
CA ILE A 32 -4.82 5.35 -0.32
C ILE A 32 -6.35 5.37 -0.32
N ILE A 33 -6.96 5.62 0.84
CA ILE A 33 -8.42 5.65 0.95
C ILE A 33 -9.01 6.73 0.05
N GLN A 34 -8.45 7.95 0.08
CA GLN A 34 -8.91 9.04 -0.76
C GLN A 34 -8.77 8.72 -2.24
N TYR A 35 -7.67 8.10 -2.63
CA TYR A 35 -7.44 7.71 -4.01
C TYR A 35 -8.47 6.70 -4.49
N VAL A 36 -8.73 5.67 -3.69
CA VAL A 36 -9.68 4.61 -4.03
C VAL A 36 -11.11 5.16 -4.10
N GLU A 37 -11.49 6.04 -3.15
CA GLU A 37 -12.84 6.60 -3.10
C GLU A 37 -13.13 7.55 -4.25
N ASN A 38 -12.12 8.30 -4.72
CA ASN A 38 -12.29 9.35 -5.70
C ASN A 38 -12.07 8.89 -7.15
N ASN A 39 -11.71 7.63 -7.35
CA ASN A 39 -11.41 7.12 -8.68
C ASN A 39 -12.22 5.86 -8.96
N ARG A 40 -12.52 5.66 -10.26
CA ARG A 40 -13.14 4.44 -10.73
C ARG A 40 -12.12 3.66 -11.55
N PHE A 41 -12.03 2.37 -11.25
CA PHE A 41 -11.04 1.52 -11.88
C PHE A 41 -11.72 0.38 -12.61
N SER A 42 -11.40 0.24 -13.91
CA SER A 42 -11.84 -0.91 -14.70
C SER A 42 -10.83 -2.05 -14.63
N LEU A 43 -9.57 -1.76 -14.31
CA LEU A 43 -8.49 -2.74 -14.24
C LEU A 43 -7.94 -2.84 -12.83
N LEU A 44 -7.93 -4.07 -12.31
CA LEU A 44 -7.36 -4.38 -11.01
C LEU A 44 -5.86 -4.09 -11.00
N GLU A 45 -5.17 -4.34 -12.12
CA GLU A 45 -3.73 -4.10 -12.27
C GLU A 45 -3.39 -2.63 -12.05
N LYS A 46 -4.18 -1.74 -12.63
CA LYS A 46 -3.96 -0.30 -12.52
C LYS A 46 -4.18 0.17 -11.08
N LEU A 47 -5.25 -0.28 -10.46
CA LEU A 47 -5.54 0.07 -9.07
C LEU A 47 -4.41 -0.40 -8.14
N THR A 48 -3.98 -1.66 -8.31
CA THR A 48 -2.94 -2.23 -7.46
C THR A 48 -1.61 -1.47 -7.62
N GLN A 49 -1.24 -1.14 -8.87
CA GLN A 49 -0.01 -0.38 -9.12
C GLN A 49 -0.07 1.01 -8.50
N ASP A 50 -1.20 1.71 -8.62
CA ASP A 50 -1.32 3.06 -8.09
C ASP A 50 -1.29 3.06 -6.56
N VAL A 51 -1.90 2.08 -5.92
CA VAL A 51 -1.84 1.94 -4.46
C VAL A 51 -0.40 1.62 -4.03
N LEU A 52 0.30 0.78 -4.77
CA LEU A 52 1.70 0.47 -4.48
C LEU A 52 2.57 1.73 -4.59
N ASP A 53 2.34 2.55 -5.62
CA ASP A 53 3.10 3.80 -5.80
C ASP A 53 2.88 4.75 -4.62
N ILE A 54 1.68 4.83 -4.08
CA ILE A 54 1.41 5.62 -2.89
C ILE A 54 2.13 5.03 -1.66
N ALA A 55 2.06 3.71 -1.50
CA ALA A 55 2.64 3.03 -0.33
C ALA A 55 4.16 3.18 -0.27
N ARG A 56 4.84 3.20 -1.43
CA ARG A 56 6.30 3.29 -1.50
C ARG A 56 6.86 4.71 -1.61
N ASP A 57 6.00 5.72 -1.58
CA ASP A 57 6.41 7.10 -1.88
C ASP A 57 7.33 7.71 -0.83
N HIS A 58 7.31 7.24 0.42
CA HIS A 58 8.16 7.79 1.46
C HIS A 58 9.58 7.25 1.36
N HIS A 59 10.59 8.14 1.49
CA HIS A 59 11.99 7.76 1.32
C HIS A 59 12.51 6.74 2.34
N TRP A 60 11.83 6.58 3.47
CA TRP A 60 12.18 5.58 4.48
C TRP A 60 11.70 4.17 4.11
N VAL A 61 10.76 4.05 3.19
CA VAL A 61 10.21 2.74 2.82
C VAL A 61 11.25 1.93 2.04
N THR A 62 11.58 0.75 2.55
CA THR A 62 12.53 -0.15 1.91
C THR A 62 11.84 -1.27 1.12
N TYR A 63 10.60 -1.58 1.48
CA TYR A 63 9.81 -2.60 0.83
C TYR A 63 8.34 -2.25 0.97
N ALA A 64 7.57 -2.50 -0.06
CA ALA A 64 6.11 -2.36 -0.01
C ALA A 64 5.46 -3.49 -0.80
N GLU A 65 4.34 -3.96 -0.29
CA GLU A 65 3.55 -4.99 -0.94
C GLU A 65 2.07 -4.62 -0.81
N VAL A 66 1.34 -4.74 -1.91
CA VAL A 66 -0.08 -4.46 -1.94
C VAL A 66 -0.80 -5.66 -2.51
N GLU A 67 -1.82 -6.14 -1.78
CA GLU A 67 -2.74 -7.16 -2.24
C GLU A 67 -4.14 -6.57 -2.27
N ILE A 68 -4.81 -6.69 -3.40
CA ILE A 68 -6.18 -6.20 -3.56
C ILE A 68 -7.07 -7.33 -4.04
N ASP A 69 -8.15 -7.57 -3.30
CA ASP A 69 -9.19 -8.52 -3.67
C ASP A 69 -10.40 -7.76 -4.19
N LYS A 70 -10.88 -8.15 -5.36
CA LYS A 70 -12.09 -7.60 -5.95
C LYS A 70 -13.16 -8.68 -5.95
N LEU A 71 -14.17 -8.51 -5.11
CA LEU A 71 -15.27 -9.47 -5.00
C LEU A 71 -16.17 -9.36 -6.24
N HIS A 72 -16.69 -10.52 -6.67
CA HIS A 72 -17.63 -10.61 -7.80
C HIS A 72 -17.09 -10.02 -9.10
N ALA A 73 -15.75 -10.10 -9.26
CA ALA A 73 -15.09 -9.56 -10.45
C ALA A 73 -15.39 -10.37 -11.71
N LEU A 74 -15.62 -11.67 -11.53
CA LEU A 74 -15.90 -12.60 -12.61
C LEU A 74 -17.26 -13.25 -12.42
N ARG A 75 -17.92 -13.56 -13.54
CA ARG A 75 -19.28 -14.12 -13.53
C ARG A 75 -19.39 -15.42 -12.73
N TYR A 76 -18.37 -16.28 -12.80
CA TYR A 76 -18.37 -17.59 -12.17
C TYR A 76 -17.32 -17.74 -11.08
N ALA A 77 -16.76 -16.62 -10.63
CA ALA A 77 -15.76 -16.64 -9.55
C ALA A 77 -16.17 -15.65 -8.47
N ASP A 78 -15.93 -16.05 -7.21
CA ASP A 78 -16.29 -15.21 -6.06
C ASP A 78 -15.39 -13.98 -5.94
N SER A 79 -14.12 -14.08 -6.33
CA SER A 79 -13.18 -12.99 -6.22
C SER A 79 -12.01 -13.16 -7.17
N VAL A 80 -11.34 -12.04 -7.44
CA VAL A 80 -10.04 -12.00 -8.10
C VAL A 80 -9.12 -11.18 -7.20
N SER A 81 -7.89 -11.65 -7.02
CA SER A 81 -6.90 -10.91 -6.25
C SER A 81 -5.65 -10.65 -7.08
N MET A 82 -4.95 -9.57 -6.74
CA MET A 82 -3.66 -9.25 -7.32
C MET A 82 -2.72 -8.78 -6.23
N THR A 83 -1.47 -9.25 -6.29
CA THR A 83 -0.42 -8.84 -5.37
C THR A 83 0.74 -8.27 -6.16
N LEU A 84 1.16 -7.07 -5.80
CA LEU A 84 2.37 -6.44 -6.35
C LEU A 84 3.29 -6.06 -5.21
N SER A 85 4.58 -6.14 -5.46
CA SER A 85 5.58 -5.77 -4.47
C SER A 85 6.67 -4.90 -5.09
N TRP A 86 7.35 -4.16 -4.21
CA TRP A 86 8.46 -3.30 -4.59
C TRP A 86 9.51 -3.34 -3.49
N GLN A 87 10.76 -3.39 -3.88
CA GLN A 87 11.87 -3.35 -2.94
C GLN A 87 12.88 -2.31 -3.42
N ARG A 88 13.33 -1.46 -2.49
CA ARG A 88 14.34 -0.45 -2.81
C ARG A 88 15.68 -1.14 -3.06
N GLN A 89 16.31 -0.77 -4.14
CA GLN A 89 17.65 -1.26 -4.43
C GLN A 89 18.67 -0.48 -3.61
N ALA A 90 19.64 -1.20 -3.07
CA ALA A 90 20.70 -0.59 -2.26
C ALA A 90 21.65 0.24 -3.12
#